data_8e5fbad5accd9c4d6745008291833e1c
#
_entry.id   8e5fbad5accd9c4d6745008291833e1c
#
_cell.length_a   1.000
_cell.length_b   1.000
_cell.length_c   1.000
_cell.angle_alpha   90.00
_cell.angle_beta   90.00
_cell.angle_gamma   90.00
#
_symmetry.space_group_name_H-M   'P 1'
#
loop_
_entity.id
_entity.type
_entity.pdbx_description
1 polymer ?
#
loop_
_entity_poly.entity_id
_entity_poly.type
_entity_poly.pdbx_seq_one_letter_code
_entity_poly.pdbx_strand_id
1 'polypeptide(L)'
;MQTQLLKPKAINVEHIGHNRAKVTLEPFERGYGHTLGNALRRVLLSSMVGYAVTEVTIAGVLHEYSSIDGVQEDVVNILLNLKGVVFKLHNRDEVTLSLRKEGEGVVTAADIQTPHDVEIINPEHVIANLSQGGKIDIQLKVEKGRGYVPGTVRRYGEEPSKSIGRIVLDASFSPVRRVSYSVENARVEQRTDLDRLVVEIETNGAITAEDAVRASAKILVEQLAVFAQLEGNELAAFDSPAPRSAQQFDPILLRPVDELELTVRSANCLKAENIYYIGDLIQRTENELLKTPNLGRKSLNEIKEVLASRGLTLGMKLESWPPAGLERR
;
A
#
# COMPACT_ATOMS: atom_id res chain seq x y z
N MET A 1 -19.87 -28.75 24.37
CA MET A 1 -19.65 -27.27 24.39
C MET A 1 -18.84 -26.91 23.16
N GLN A 2 -19.36 -26.00 22.31
CA GLN A 2 -18.58 -25.53 21.16
C GLN A 2 -17.46 -24.62 21.69
N THR A 3 -16.22 -25.08 21.59
CA THR A 3 -15.01 -24.33 22.00
C THR A 3 -14.53 -23.36 20.93
N GLN A 4 -15.07 -23.42 19.70
CA GLN A 4 -14.73 -22.51 18.62
C GLN A 4 -15.60 -21.26 18.67
N LEU A 5 -14.94 -20.10 18.62
CA LEU A 5 -15.60 -18.81 18.48
C LEU A 5 -16.34 -18.70 17.15
N LEU A 6 -17.55 -18.16 17.17
CA LEU A 6 -18.30 -17.88 15.95
C LEU A 6 -17.59 -16.81 15.15
N LYS A 7 -17.46 -17.06 13.85
CA LYS A 7 -16.97 -16.07 12.89
C LYS A 7 -18.14 -15.53 12.07
N PRO A 8 -18.14 -14.22 11.75
CA PRO A 8 -19.17 -13.66 10.87
C PRO A 8 -19.14 -14.39 9.52
N LYS A 9 -20.31 -14.79 9.05
CA LYS A 9 -20.46 -15.55 7.79
C LYS A 9 -20.72 -14.65 6.60
N ALA A 10 -21.27 -13.45 6.84
CA ALA A 10 -21.65 -12.51 5.81
C ALA A 10 -21.30 -11.08 6.22
N ILE A 11 -20.86 -10.31 5.25
CA ILE A 11 -20.73 -8.85 5.34
C ILE A 11 -21.82 -8.30 4.44
N ASN A 12 -22.73 -7.52 5.01
CA ASN A 12 -23.74 -6.79 4.25
C ASN A 12 -23.33 -5.32 4.16
N VAL A 13 -23.28 -4.77 2.96
CA VAL A 13 -22.97 -3.37 2.70
C VAL A 13 -24.18 -2.70 2.09
N GLU A 14 -24.69 -1.68 2.76
CA GLU A 14 -25.82 -0.87 2.33
C GLU A 14 -25.30 0.55 2.05
N HIS A 15 -25.42 1.00 0.81
CA HIS A 15 -25.06 2.36 0.42
C HIS A 15 -26.21 3.32 0.77
N ILE A 16 -25.96 4.25 1.72
CA ILE A 16 -26.95 5.25 2.16
C ILE A 16 -26.86 6.53 1.30
N GLY A 17 -25.71 6.72 0.61
CA GLY A 17 -25.46 7.87 -0.23
C GLY A 17 -24.19 7.69 -1.06
N HIS A 18 -23.81 8.72 -1.80
CA HIS A 18 -22.67 8.64 -2.73
C HIS A 18 -21.35 8.22 -2.04
N ASN A 19 -21.06 8.79 -0.87
CA ASN A 19 -19.82 8.56 -0.13
C ASN A 19 -20.08 7.96 1.27
N ARG A 20 -21.28 7.44 1.54
CA ARG A 20 -21.68 6.90 2.84
C ARG A 20 -22.24 5.51 2.70
N ALA A 21 -21.73 4.59 3.50
CA ALA A 21 -22.22 3.22 3.56
C ALA A 21 -22.34 2.73 5.00
N LYS A 22 -23.24 1.79 5.20
CA LYS A 22 -23.46 1.03 6.42
C LYS A 22 -23.00 -0.40 6.18
N VAL A 23 -22.03 -0.83 6.96
CA VAL A 23 -21.45 -2.17 6.89
C VAL A 23 -21.92 -2.95 8.11
N THR A 24 -22.63 -4.05 7.88
CA THR A 24 -23.18 -4.91 8.92
C THR A 24 -22.46 -6.24 8.91
N LEU A 25 -21.97 -6.66 10.08
CA LEU A 25 -21.27 -7.92 10.28
C LEU A 25 -21.94 -8.69 11.41
N GLU A 26 -22.31 -9.93 11.14
CA GLU A 26 -22.93 -10.85 12.12
C GLU A 26 -22.71 -12.31 11.73
N PRO A 27 -22.76 -13.26 12.68
CA PRO A 27 -22.80 -13.06 14.14
C PRO A 27 -21.40 -12.99 14.74
N PHE A 28 -21.28 -12.29 15.86
CA PHE A 28 -20.10 -12.34 16.74
C PHE A 28 -20.50 -12.90 18.11
N GLU A 29 -19.54 -13.46 18.83
CA GLU A 29 -19.71 -13.76 20.25
C GLU A 29 -19.86 -12.44 21.03
N ARG A 30 -20.60 -12.50 22.13
CA ARG A 30 -20.91 -11.34 22.98
C ARG A 30 -19.64 -10.57 23.39
N GLY A 31 -19.64 -9.26 23.16
CA GLY A 31 -18.55 -8.34 23.45
C GLY A 31 -17.57 -8.11 22.30
N TYR A 32 -17.47 -9.04 21.34
CA TYR A 32 -16.59 -8.87 20.19
C TYR A 32 -17.01 -7.73 19.25
N GLY A 33 -18.32 -7.45 19.18
CA GLY A 33 -18.82 -6.31 18.42
C GLY A 33 -18.21 -4.98 18.87
N HIS A 34 -18.14 -4.73 20.17
CA HIS A 34 -17.51 -3.53 20.72
C HIS A 34 -16.00 -3.52 20.53
N THR A 35 -15.33 -4.64 20.76
CA THR A 35 -13.86 -4.74 20.59
C THR A 35 -13.44 -4.44 19.15
N LEU A 36 -14.07 -5.11 18.19
CA LEU A 36 -13.73 -4.95 16.78
C LEU A 36 -14.23 -3.62 16.21
N GLY A 37 -15.45 -3.18 16.62
CA GLY A 37 -16.01 -1.91 16.19
C GLY A 37 -15.14 -0.72 16.61
N ASN A 38 -14.66 -0.70 17.86
CA ASN A 38 -13.77 0.34 18.33
C ASN A 38 -12.39 0.29 17.63
N ALA A 39 -11.81 -0.90 17.46
CA ALA A 39 -10.53 -1.08 16.79
C ALA A 39 -10.61 -0.60 15.32
N LEU A 40 -11.63 -1.06 14.57
CA LEU A 40 -11.85 -0.63 13.18
C LEU A 40 -12.06 0.88 13.08
N ARG A 41 -12.92 1.45 13.96
CA ARG A 41 -13.15 2.89 13.97
C ARG A 41 -11.86 3.69 14.15
N ARG A 42 -11.02 3.28 15.09
CA ARG A 42 -9.74 3.97 15.35
C ARG A 42 -8.79 3.88 14.15
N VAL A 43 -8.65 2.70 13.54
CA VAL A 43 -7.77 2.50 12.38
C VAL A 43 -8.30 3.26 11.17
N LEU A 44 -9.62 3.23 10.92
CA LEU A 44 -10.25 3.97 9.83
C LEU A 44 -10.01 5.48 9.91
N LEU A 45 -10.02 6.07 11.12
CA LEU A 45 -9.82 7.50 11.30
C LEU A 45 -8.34 7.92 11.29
N SER A 46 -7.42 7.07 11.78
CA SER A 46 -6.03 7.44 12.03
C SER A 46 -5.02 6.90 11.02
N SER A 47 -5.31 5.76 10.38
CA SER A 47 -4.27 4.99 9.70
C SER A 47 -4.47 4.83 8.20
N MET A 48 -5.56 5.36 7.66
CA MET A 48 -5.85 5.28 6.23
C MET A 48 -4.91 6.20 5.45
N VAL A 49 -4.45 5.70 4.31
CA VAL A 49 -3.61 6.45 3.38
C VAL A 49 -4.50 7.35 2.52
N GLY A 50 -4.07 8.57 2.31
CA GLY A 50 -4.71 9.51 1.41
C GLY A 50 -3.73 10.55 0.88
N TYR A 51 -4.26 11.55 0.20
CA TYR A 51 -3.48 12.59 -0.46
C TYR A 51 -3.98 13.97 0.00
N ALA A 52 -3.06 14.90 0.19
CA ALA A 52 -3.40 16.26 0.59
C ALA A 52 -2.39 17.27 0.03
N VAL A 53 -2.85 18.51 -0.14
CA VAL A 53 -1.97 19.65 -0.43
C VAL A 53 -1.13 19.94 0.79
N THR A 54 0.18 19.95 0.64
CA THR A 54 1.14 20.13 1.71
C THR A 54 1.88 21.46 1.63
N GLU A 55 2.06 21.97 0.41
CA GLU A 55 2.73 23.22 0.13
C GLU A 55 2.03 23.96 -0.99
N VAL A 56 2.03 25.27 -0.89
CA VAL A 56 1.48 26.17 -1.89
C VAL A 56 2.44 27.32 -2.13
N THR A 57 2.63 27.67 -3.40
CA THR A 57 3.31 28.91 -3.81
C THR A 57 2.36 29.69 -4.71
N ILE A 58 2.09 30.94 -4.34
CA ILE A 58 1.21 31.82 -5.12
C ILE A 58 2.05 32.98 -5.68
N ALA A 59 1.91 33.25 -6.97
CA ALA A 59 2.66 34.33 -7.61
C ALA A 59 2.33 35.70 -6.94
N GLY A 60 3.38 36.43 -6.53
CA GLY A 60 3.23 37.73 -5.88
C GLY A 60 2.90 37.69 -4.38
N VAL A 61 2.78 36.49 -3.76
CA VAL A 61 2.47 36.29 -2.34
C VAL A 61 3.69 35.76 -1.60
N LEU A 62 4.05 36.42 -0.49
CA LEU A 62 5.20 36.03 0.35
C LEU A 62 4.80 35.30 1.62
N HIS A 63 3.61 35.53 2.12
CA HIS A 63 3.09 34.93 3.36
C HIS A 63 1.56 34.80 3.32
N GLU A 64 1.01 33.97 4.18
CA GLU A 64 -0.41 33.61 4.26
C GLU A 64 -1.35 34.77 4.60
N TYR A 65 -0.85 35.85 5.25
CA TYR A 65 -1.65 36.99 5.68
C TYR A 65 -1.67 38.13 4.64
N SER A 66 -1.71 37.79 3.37
CA SER A 66 -1.78 38.77 2.27
C SER A 66 -3.10 38.67 1.52
N SER A 67 -3.40 39.67 0.72
CA SER A 67 -4.48 39.68 -0.26
C SER A 67 -3.90 39.71 -1.68
N ILE A 68 -4.68 39.28 -2.66
CA ILE A 68 -4.30 39.28 -4.07
C ILE A 68 -5.23 40.25 -4.80
N ASP A 69 -4.67 41.18 -5.56
CA ASP A 69 -5.45 42.15 -6.31
C ASP A 69 -6.36 41.43 -7.32
N GLY A 70 -7.66 41.78 -7.28
CA GLY A 70 -8.65 41.18 -8.17
C GLY A 70 -9.15 39.80 -7.74
N VAL A 71 -8.81 39.31 -6.56
CA VAL A 71 -9.36 38.10 -5.92
C VAL A 71 -10.19 38.51 -4.71
N GLN A 72 -11.38 37.93 -4.55
CA GLN A 72 -12.29 38.29 -3.46
C GLN A 72 -11.84 37.75 -2.12
N GLU A 73 -11.29 36.52 -2.12
CA GLU A 73 -10.78 35.85 -0.95
C GLU A 73 -9.36 36.31 -0.60
N ASP A 74 -9.06 36.35 0.69
CA ASP A 74 -7.69 36.47 1.15
C ASP A 74 -6.93 35.14 0.98
N VAL A 75 -5.61 35.18 1.08
CA VAL A 75 -4.75 34.01 0.88
C VAL A 75 -5.10 32.91 1.88
N VAL A 76 -5.41 33.23 3.14
CA VAL A 76 -5.79 32.23 4.15
C VAL A 76 -7.05 31.46 3.70
N ASN A 77 -8.07 32.15 3.21
CA ASN A 77 -9.30 31.52 2.71
C ASN A 77 -9.03 30.65 1.48
N ILE A 78 -8.19 31.11 0.55
CA ILE A 78 -7.76 30.29 -0.61
C ILE A 78 -7.08 29.01 -0.13
N LEU A 79 -6.16 29.10 0.86
CA LEU A 79 -5.48 27.93 1.41
C LEU A 79 -6.45 26.97 2.11
N LEU A 80 -7.44 27.49 2.84
CA LEU A 80 -8.49 26.66 3.46
C LEU A 80 -9.35 25.95 2.40
N ASN A 81 -9.71 26.64 1.33
CA ASN A 81 -10.46 26.06 0.23
C ASN A 81 -9.64 24.97 -0.49
N LEU A 82 -8.34 25.20 -0.73
CA LEU A 82 -7.44 24.19 -1.29
C LEU A 82 -7.34 22.91 -0.45
N LYS A 83 -7.44 23.01 0.88
CA LYS A 83 -7.51 21.83 1.76
C LYS A 83 -8.79 21.00 1.58
N GLY A 84 -9.84 21.60 1.00
CA GLY A 84 -11.09 20.91 0.67
C GLY A 84 -11.03 20.12 -0.64
N VAL A 85 -10.04 20.32 -1.48
CA VAL A 85 -9.86 19.58 -2.74
C VAL A 85 -9.40 18.16 -2.45
N VAL A 86 -10.07 17.19 -3.04
CA VAL A 86 -9.80 15.75 -2.85
C VAL A 86 -9.05 15.22 -4.05
N PHE A 87 -7.83 14.78 -3.82
CA PHE A 87 -6.94 14.21 -4.83
C PHE A 87 -6.85 12.70 -4.70
N LYS A 88 -6.66 12.04 -5.85
CA LYS A 88 -6.30 10.64 -5.95
C LYS A 88 -5.15 10.49 -6.93
N LEU A 89 -4.01 10.01 -6.45
CA LEU A 89 -2.82 9.78 -7.26
C LEU A 89 -2.68 8.28 -7.56
N HIS A 90 -2.29 7.97 -8.79
CA HIS A 90 -2.01 6.62 -9.23
C HIS A 90 -0.50 6.43 -9.38
N ASN A 91 0.07 5.48 -8.64
CA ASN A 91 1.48 5.08 -8.70
C ASN A 91 2.52 6.19 -8.40
N ARG A 92 2.11 7.24 -7.68
CA ARG A 92 3.01 8.33 -7.23
C ARG A 92 2.76 8.65 -5.77
N ASP A 93 3.84 9.05 -5.09
CA ASP A 93 3.76 9.48 -3.69
C ASP A 93 3.68 11.01 -3.57
N GLU A 94 4.14 11.74 -4.57
CA GLU A 94 4.06 13.20 -4.63
C GLU A 94 3.91 13.73 -6.06
N VAL A 95 3.32 14.91 -6.21
CA VAL A 95 3.18 15.63 -7.47
C VAL A 95 3.08 17.13 -7.23
N THR A 96 3.64 17.92 -8.16
CA THR A 96 3.44 19.37 -8.21
C THR A 96 2.46 19.69 -9.32
N LEU A 97 1.38 20.40 -8.98
CA LEU A 97 0.32 20.82 -9.90
C LEU A 97 0.31 22.33 -10.02
N SER A 98 -0.24 22.83 -11.13
CA SER A 98 -0.41 24.27 -11.36
C SER A 98 -1.88 24.59 -11.59
N LEU A 99 -2.30 25.74 -11.05
CA LEU A 99 -3.60 26.34 -11.30
C LEU A 99 -3.36 27.74 -11.82
N ARG A 100 -3.86 28.04 -13.04
CA ARG A 100 -3.77 29.39 -13.63
C ARG A 100 -5.11 29.77 -14.20
N LYS A 101 -5.60 30.93 -13.80
CA LYS A 101 -6.84 31.49 -14.32
C LYS A 101 -6.76 33.03 -14.36
N GLU A 102 -7.26 33.60 -15.44
CA GLU A 102 -7.33 35.03 -15.65
C GLU A 102 -8.76 35.44 -16.10
N GLY A 103 -9.18 36.61 -15.70
CA GLY A 103 -10.49 37.15 -16.01
C GLY A 103 -11.51 36.88 -14.90
N GLU A 104 -12.67 37.57 -15.00
CA GLU A 104 -13.76 37.48 -14.03
C GLU A 104 -14.38 36.07 -14.01
N GLY A 105 -14.59 35.50 -12.85
CA GLY A 105 -15.26 34.22 -12.69
C GLY A 105 -14.81 33.41 -11.47
N VAL A 106 -15.48 32.28 -11.29
CA VAL A 106 -15.21 31.35 -10.19
C VAL A 106 -14.03 30.43 -10.56
N VAL A 107 -13.06 30.34 -9.67
CA VAL A 107 -11.95 29.37 -9.78
C VAL A 107 -12.35 28.10 -9.04
N THR A 108 -12.35 26.99 -9.71
CA THR A 108 -12.73 25.70 -9.15
C THR A 108 -11.57 24.70 -9.19
N ALA A 109 -11.71 23.58 -8.51
CA ALA A 109 -10.73 22.51 -8.56
C ALA A 109 -10.51 21.93 -9.97
N ALA A 110 -11.51 22.05 -10.86
CA ALA A 110 -11.38 21.68 -12.27
C ALA A 110 -10.35 22.52 -13.05
N ASP A 111 -10.06 23.75 -12.59
CA ASP A 111 -9.06 24.62 -13.21
C ASP A 111 -7.61 24.21 -12.90
N ILE A 112 -7.40 23.25 -11.98
CA ILE A 112 -6.08 22.69 -11.68
C ILE A 112 -5.63 21.80 -12.84
N GLN A 113 -4.46 22.06 -13.37
CA GLN A 113 -3.87 21.25 -14.43
C GLN A 113 -3.33 19.95 -13.87
N THR A 114 -3.97 18.85 -14.21
CA THR A 114 -3.62 17.52 -13.73
C THR A 114 -3.01 16.66 -14.83
N PRO A 115 -1.90 15.95 -14.59
CA PRO A 115 -1.41 14.88 -15.45
C PRO A 115 -2.35 13.66 -15.41
N HIS A 116 -2.20 12.71 -16.33
CA HIS A 116 -3.08 11.53 -16.46
C HIS A 116 -3.15 10.63 -15.22
N ASP A 117 -2.18 10.70 -14.36
CA ASP A 117 -2.04 9.90 -13.13
C ASP A 117 -2.58 10.61 -11.89
N VAL A 118 -3.23 11.76 -12.05
CA VAL A 118 -3.86 12.53 -10.96
C VAL A 118 -5.32 12.76 -11.29
N GLU A 119 -6.19 12.38 -10.38
CA GLU A 119 -7.64 12.57 -10.48
C GLU A 119 -8.12 13.49 -9.35
N ILE A 120 -8.99 14.44 -9.66
CA ILE A 120 -9.69 15.28 -8.70
C ILE A 120 -11.12 14.75 -8.55
N ILE A 121 -11.47 14.36 -7.32
CA ILE A 121 -12.77 13.73 -7.04
C ILE A 121 -13.91 14.74 -6.96
N ASN A 122 -13.61 15.98 -6.54
CA ASN A 122 -14.60 17.06 -6.40
C ASN A 122 -14.25 18.29 -7.28
N PRO A 123 -14.31 18.18 -8.61
CA PRO A 123 -13.88 19.23 -9.53
C PRO A 123 -14.68 20.54 -9.38
N GLU A 124 -15.89 20.48 -8.87
CA GLU A 124 -16.78 21.63 -8.64
C GLU A 124 -16.42 22.45 -7.39
N HIS A 125 -15.45 21.98 -6.58
CA HIS A 125 -15.07 22.64 -5.35
C HIS A 125 -14.48 24.02 -5.63
N VAL A 126 -15.08 25.09 -5.07
CA VAL A 126 -14.66 26.47 -5.28
C VAL A 126 -13.40 26.76 -4.47
N ILE A 127 -12.41 27.35 -5.15
CA ILE A 127 -11.12 27.74 -4.55
C ILE A 127 -11.10 29.26 -4.30
N ALA A 128 -11.49 30.06 -5.29
CA ALA A 128 -11.50 31.50 -5.22
C ALA A 128 -12.48 32.10 -6.23
N ASN A 129 -12.81 33.40 -6.07
CA ASN A 129 -13.60 34.19 -6.99
C ASN A 129 -12.77 35.35 -7.55
N LEU A 130 -12.63 35.43 -8.86
CA LEU A 130 -11.92 36.51 -9.54
C LEU A 130 -12.88 37.63 -9.92
N SER A 131 -12.47 38.87 -9.63
CA SER A 131 -13.11 40.09 -10.10
C SER A 131 -12.60 40.46 -11.49
N GLN A 132 -13.18 41.49 -12.09
CA GLN A 132 -12.77 41.97 -13.39
C GLN A 132 -11.27 42.34 -13.44
N GLY A 133 -10.51 41.71 -14.35
CA GLY A 133 -9.06 41.88 -14.44
C GLY A 133 -8.25 41.09 -13.41
N GLY A 134 -8.90 40.32 -12.54
CA GLY A 134 -8.24 39.43 -11.58
C GLY A 134 -7.48 38.29 -12.28
N LYS A 135 -6.38 37.90 -11.69
CA LYS A 135 -5.58 36.74 -12.11
C LYS A 135 -5.02 36.00 -10.91
N ILE A 136 -4.91 34.67 -11.05
CA ILE A 136 -4.34 33.81 -10.02
C ILE A 136 -3.41 32.78 -10.69
N ASP A 137 -2.21 32.60 -10.09
CA ASP A 137 -1.23 31.59 -10.50
C ASP A 137 -0.72 30.91 -9.23
N ILE A 138 -1.07 29.64 -9.08
CA ILE A 138 -0.78 28.84 -7.87
C ILE A 138 -0.03 27.58 -8.30
N GLN A 139 1.03 27.26 -7.57
CA GLN A 139 1.67 25.95 -7.61
C GLN A 139 1.33 25.20 -6.32
N LEU A 140 0.88 23.96 -6.46
CA LEU A 140 0.43 23.09 -5.38
C LEU A 140 1.33 21.86 -5.33
N LYS A 141 1.86 21.53 -4.14
CA LYS A 141 2.47 20.24 -3.90
C LYS A 141 1.47 19.33 -3.19
N VAL A 142 1.13 18.22 -3.81
CA VAL A 142 0.25 17.19 -3.26
C VAL A 142 1.11 15.99 -2.88
N GLU A 143 0.95 15.50 -1.67
CA GLU A 143 1.72 14.36 -1.15
C GLU A 143 0.79 13.30 -0.59
N LYS A 144 1.32 12.07 -0.54
CA LYS A 144 0.71 10.93 0.11
C LYS A 144 1.09 10.88 1.59
N GLY A 145 0.13 10.58 2.44
CA GLY A 145 0.38 10.48 3.86
C GLY A 145 -0.73 9.77 4.62
N ARG A 146 -0.66 9.84 5.95
CA ARG A 146 -1.65 9.24 6.86
C ARG A 146 -2.03 10.22 7.95
N GLY A 147 -3.31 10.21 8.33
CA GLY A 147 -3.81 11.01 9.43
C GLY A 147 -3.65 12.51 9.22
N TYR A 148 -3.26 13.24 10.26
CA TYR A 148 -3.07 14.68 10.25
C TYR A 148 -1.62 15.03 10.59
N VAL A 149 -1.00 15.87 9.77
CA VAL A 149 0.37 16.33 9.96
C VAL A 149 0.38 17.87 9.99
N PRO A 150 0.71 18.49 11.15
CA PRO A 150 0.83 19.92 11.26
C PRO A 150 1.95 20.48 10.36
N GLY A 151 1.72 21.65 9.73
CA GLY A 151 2.71 22.32 8.90
C GLY A 151 3.95 22.75 9.69
N THR A 152 3.81 23.01 10.99
CA THR A 152 4.93 23.34 11.89
C THR A 152 5.95 22.20 11.97
N VAL A 153 5.51 20.95 12.05
CA VAL A 153 6.39 19.78 12.09
C VAL A 153 7.21 19.68 10.80
N ARG A 154 6.62 19.99 9.66
CA ARG A 154 7.29 20.00 8.36
C ARG A 154 8.32 21.12 8.22
N ARG A 155 8.02 22.31 8.77
CA ARG A 155 8.95 23.45 8.76
C ARG A 155 10.24 23.16 9.52
N TYR A 156 10.19 22.41 10.62
CA TYR A 156 11.36 22.08 11.44
C TYR A 156 12.21 20.92 10.90
N GLY A 157 11.65 20.07 10.04
CA GLY A 157 12.35 18.90 9.47
C GLY A 157 13.12 19.18 8.17
N GLU A 158 13.02 20.38 7.61
CA GLU A 158 13.61 20.75 6.34
C GLU A 158 14.66 21.85 6.47
N GLU A 159 15.70 21.80 5.62
CA GLU A 159 16.76 22.83 5.61
C GLU A 159 16.20 24.23 5.34
N PRO A 160 16.76 25.27 5.99
CA PRO A 160 16.28 26.66 5.89
C PRO A 160 16.44 27.31 4.51
N SER A 161 16.96 26.59 3.51
CA SER A 161 17.28 27.12 2.17
C SER A 161 16.12 27.09 1.16
N LYS A 162 14.89 26.75 1.57
CA LYS A 162 13.77 26.65 0.63
C LYS A 162 13.16 28.01 0.28
N SER A 163 12.72 28.10 -0.97
CA SER A 163 12.31 29.31 -1.71
C SER A 163 11.41 30.28 -0.93
N ILE A 164 11.68 31.56 -1.11
CA ILE A 164 10.84 32.69 -0.62
C ILE A 164 9.43 32.53 -1.25
N GLY A 165 8.37 32.75 -0.44
CA GLY A 165 6.98 32.64 -0.89
C GLY A 165 6.36 31.23 -0.84
N ARG A 166 7.08 30.23 -0.33
CA ARG A 166 6.55 28.89 -0.07
C ARG A 166 5.73 28.90 1.23
N ILE A 167 4.48 28.55 1.14
CA ILE A 167 3.55 28.42 2.26
C ILE A 167 3.32 26.94 2.55
N VAL A 168 3.66 26.51 3.78
CA VAL A 168 3.46 25.12 4.23
C VAL A 168 2.12 25.01 4.93
N LEU A 169 1.30 24.02 4.50
CA LEU A 169 -0.02 23.77 5.03
C LEU A 169 -0.04 22.60 6.01
N ASP A 170 -0.98 22.67 6.96
CA ASP A 170 -1.37 21.47 7.71
C ASP A 170 -2.07 20.50 6.74
N ALA A 171 -1.63 19.27 6.72
CA ALA A 171 -2.15 18.25 5.82
C ALA A 171 -3.04 17.26 6.56
N SER A 172 -4.30 17.12 6.11
CA SER A 172 -5.22 16.08 6.55
C SER A 172 -5.32 15.04 5.43
N PHE A 173 -4.64 13.92 5.60
CA PHE A 173 -4.55 12.88 4.57
C PHE A 173 -5.72 11.90 4.61
N SER A 174 -6.44 11.80 5.76
CA SER A 174 -7.47 10.78 5.93
C SER A 174 -8.58 10.89 4.87
N PRO A 175 -8.82 9.86 4.05
CA PRO A 175 -9.94 9.83 3.13
C PRO A 175 -11.27 9.53 3.83
N VAL A 176 -11.24 9.16 5.11
CA VAL A 176 -12.42 8.86 5.92
C VAL A 176 -12.76 10.08 6.76
N ARG A 177 -13.96 10.63 6.55
CA ARG A 177 -14.46 11.82 7.25
C ARG A 177 -15.11 11.48 8.58
N ARG A 178 -15.93 10.43 8.59
CA ARG A 178 -16.71 10.05 9.76
C ARG A 178 -16.85 8.53 9.86
N VAL A 179 -16.71 8.01 11.07
CA VAL A 179 -17.01 6.62 11.40
C VAL A 179 -17.80 6.58 12.69
N SER A 180 -18.95 5.92 12.66
CA SER A 180 -19.72 5.54 13.85
C SER A 180 -19.95 4.04 13.84
N TYR A 181 -20.06 3.44 15.02
CA TYR A 181 -20.47 2.04 15.12
C TYR A 181 -21.50 1.86 16.22
N SER A 182 -22.37 0.88 16.03
CA SER A 182 -23.31 0.39 17.04
C SER A 182 -23.24 -1.12 17.11
N VAL A 183 -23.58 -1.66 18.27
CA VAL A 183 -23.66 -3.10 18.48
C VAL A 183 -25.10 -3.41 18.86
N GLU A 184 -25.72 -4.29 18.09
CA GLU A 184 -27.09 -4.76 18.25
C GLU A 184 -27.06 -6.25 18.62
N ASN A 185 -28.15 -6.76 19.17
CA ASN A 185 -28.28 -8.19 19.43
C ASN A 185 -28.53 -8.94 18.11
N ALA A 186 -27.80 -10.01 17.88
CA ALA A 186 -28.03 -10.94 16.78
C ALA A 186 -28.62 -12.25 17.31
N ARG A 187 -29.47 -12.88 16.48
CA ARG A 187 -30.03 -14.19 16.78
C ARG A 187 -29.59 -15.20 15.74
N VAL A 188 -28.98 -16.28 16.20
CA VAL A 188 -28.68 -17.44 15.36
C VAL A 188 -29.31 -18.65 16.01
N GLU A 189 -30.33 -19.22 15.37
CA GLU A 189 -31.11 -20.34 15.88
C GLU A 189 -31.72 -20.02 17.26
N GLN A 190 -31.24 -20.73 18.31
CA GLN A 190 -31.69 -20.54 19.68
C GLN A 190 -30.83 -19.57 20.49
N ARG A 191 -29.69 -19.13 19.95
CA ARG A 191 -28.83 -18.15 20.61
C ARG A 191 -29.24 -16.74 20.30
N THR A 192 -29.55 -15.96 21.32
CA THR A 192 -29.99 -14.54 21.22
C THR A 192 -28.98 -13.59 21.86
N ASP A 193 -27.87 -14.15 22.36
CA ASP A 193 -26.81 -13.45 23.09
C ASP A 193 -25.61 -13.03 22.23
N LEU A 194 -25.80 -13.03 20.92
CA LEU A 194 -24.76 -12.72 19.95
C LEU A 194 -24.77 -11.24 19.56
N ASP A 195 -23.63 -10.73 19.11
CA ASP A 195 -23.49 -9.36 18.67
C ASP A 195 -23.63 -9.25 17.14
N ARG A 196 -24.34 -8.20 16.70
CA ARG A 196 -24.35 -7.66 15.36
C ARG A 196 -23.59 -6.33 15.37
N LEU A 197 -22.49 -6.25 14.67
CA LEU A 197 -21.73 -5.01 14.52
C LEU A 197 -22.21 -4.26 13.29
N VAL A 198 -22.61 -3.03 13.49
CA VAL A 198 -23.02 -2.08 12.44
C VAL A 198 -22.01 -0.94 12.44
N VAL A 199 -21.34 -0.70 11.31
CA VAL A 199 -20.38 0.38 11.14
C VAL A 199 -20.87 1.30 10.03
N GLU A 200 -21.07 2.57 10.34
CA GLU A 200 -21.38 3.60 9.35
C GLU A 200 -20.10 4.39 9.02
N ILE A 201 -19.82 4.52 7.74
CA ILE A 201 -18.60 5.14 7.24
C ILE A 201 -18.98 6.19 6.20
N GLU A 202 -18.39 7.37 6.36
CA GLU A 202 -18.47 8.45 5.39
C GLU A 202 -17.06 8.76 4.91
N THR A 203 -16.83 8.70 3.59
CA THR A 203 -15.55 8.98 2.94
C THR A 203 -15.60 10.32 2.22
N ASN A 204 -14.46 10.76 1.72
CA ASN A 204 -14.36 11.93 0.85
C ASN A 204 -14.53 11.60 -0.65
N GLY A 205 -14.77 10.31 -0.99
CA GLY A 205 -14.92 9.83 -2.38
C GLY A 205 -13.63 9.28 -3.00
N ALA A 206 -12.45 9.54 -2.43
CA ALA A 206 -11.18 8.99 -2.94
C ALA A 206 -11.06 7.46 -2.73
N ILE A 207 -11.77 6.93 -1.75
CA ILE A 207 -11.86 5.50 -1.44
C ILE A 207 -13.32 5.11 -1.19
N THR A 208 -13.70 3.89 -1.57
CA THR A 208 -15.02 3.35 -1.21
C THR A 208 -15.05 2.94 0.27
N ALA A 209 -16.23 2.93 0.89
CA ALA A 209 -16.35 2.48 2.28
C ALA A 209 -15.90 1.02 2.47
N GLU A 210 -16.18 0.16 1.48
CA GLU A 210 -15.76 -1.24 1.47
C GLU A 210 -14.25 -1.40 1.46
N ASP A 211 -13.57 -0.67 0.57
CA ASP A 211 -12.11 -0.71 0.49
C ASP A 211 -11.46 -0.12 1.74
N ALA A 212 -12.07 0.90 2.35
CA ALA A 212 -11.63 1.45 3.62
C ALA A 212 -11.71 0.40 4.74
N VAL A 213 -12.84 -0.34 4.86
CA VAL A 213 -12.97 -1.42 5.84
C VAL A 213 -11.96 -2.52 5.59
N ARG A 214 -11.80 -2.94 4.33
CA ARG A 214 -10.85 -3.99 3.95
C ARG A 214 -9.41 -3.58 4.29
N ALA A 215 -9.03 -2.35 3.96
CA ALA A 215 -7.70 -1.82 4.28
C ALA A 215 -7.47 -1.72 5.80
N SER A 216 -8.47 -1.24 6.56
CA SER A 216 -8.37 -1.14 8.02
C SER A 216 -8.26 -2.52 8.69
N ALA A 217 -9.03 -3.51 8.22
CA ALA A 217 -8.94 -4.88 8.70
C ALA A 217 -7.56 -5.50 8.40
N LYS A 218 -7.01 -5.24 7.22
CA LYS A 218 -5.65 -5.70 6.85
C LYS A 218 -4.59 -5.11 7.78
N ILE A 219 -4.65 -3.82 8.07
CA ILE A 219 -3.74 -3.17 9.03
C ILE A 219 -3.83 -3.83 10.41
N LEU A 220 -5.07 -4.09 10.91
CA LEU A 220 -5.25 -4.76 12.19
C LEU A 220 -4.65 -6.16 12.22
N VAL A 221 -4.86 -6.95 11.17
CA VAL A 221 -4.28 -8.29 11.03
C VAL A 221 -2.76 -8.24 11.04
N GLU A 222 -2.16 -7.33 10.28
CA GLU A 222 -0.71 -7.14 10.22
C GLU A 222 -0.13 -6.75 11.58
N GLN A 223 -0.77 -5.81 12.30
CA GLN A 223 -0.32 -5.38 13.62
C GLN A 223 -0.50 -6.46 14.69
N LEU A 224 -1.57 -7.25 14.62
CA LEU A 224 -1.83 -8.33 15.57
C LEU A 224 -1.00 -9.58 15.28
N ALA A 225 -0.53 -9.78 14.07
CA ALA A 225 0.31 -10.91 13.69
C ALA A 225 1.59 -11.01 14.55
N VAL A 226 2.16 -9.87 14.94
CA VAL A 226 3.35 -9.80 15.82
C VAL A 226 3.05 -10.44 17.19
N PHE A 227 1.86 -10.21 17.73
CA PHE A 227 1.45 -10.81 19.01
C PHE A 227 1.16 -12.30 18.90
N ALA A 228 0.70 -12.77 17.75
CA ALA A 228 0.47 -14.20 17.50
C ALA A 228 1.76 -15.00 17.35
N GLN A 229 2.87 -14.34 17.00
CA GLN A 229 4.21 -14.93 16.82
C GLN A 229 5.14 -14.72 18.05
N LEU A 230 4.59 -14.44 19.23
CA LEU A 230 5.35 -14.28 20.48
C LEU A 230 6.01 -15.59 20.93
N GLU A 231 6.90 -16.14 20.10
CA GLU A 231 7.93 -17.10 20.53
C GLU A 231 9.17 -16.28 20.90
N GLY A 232 9.62 -16.45 22.15
CA GLY A 232 10.63 -15.57 22.74
C GLY A 232 11.88 -15.37 21.89
N ASN A 233 12.38 -14.13 21.90
CA ASN A 233 13.70 -13.67 21.46
C ASN A 233 13.92 -13.24 19.99
N GLU A 234 12.93 -12.84 19.20
CA GLU A 234 13.24 -12.17 17.93
C GLU A 234 12.54 -10.83 17.77
N LEU A 235 12.85 -9.86 18.62
CA LEU A 235 12.57 -8.43 18.36
C LEU A 235 13.50 -7.82 17.29
N ALA A 236 14.32 -8.64 16.62
CA ALA A 236 15.29 -8.21 15.61
C ALA A 236 14.77 -8.27 14.17
N ALA A 237 13.49 -8.61 13.94
CA ALA A 237 12.93 -8.77 12.59
C ALA A 237 12.01 -7.64 12.12
N PHE A 238 12.05 -6.46 12.74
CA PHE A 238 11.21 -5.33 12.32
C PHE A 238 11.68 -4.62 11.03
N ASP A 239 12.79 -5.06 10.45
CA ASP A 239 13.32 -4.55 9.17
C ASP A 239 13.15 -5.56 8.02
N SER A 240 12.27 -6.53 8.14
CA SER A 240 11.97 -7.41 7.03
C SER A 240 10.90 -6.77 6.15
N PRO A 241 11.20 -6.52 4.86
CA PRO A 241 10.18 -6.15 3.89
C PRO A 241 9.08 -7.21 3.88
N ALA A 242 7.85 -6.79 3.55
CA ALA A 242 6.64 -7.60 3.42
C ALA A 242 6.91 -9.03 2.93
N PRO A 243 6.10 -10.04 3.35
CA PRO A 243 6.34 -11.42 2.93
C PRO A 243 6.51 -11.41 1.41
N ARG A 244 7.75 -11.61 0.99
CA ARG A 244 8.06 -11.83 -0.41
C ARG A 244 7.15 -12.97 -0.81
N SER A 245 6.22 -12.69 -1.71
CA SER A 245 5.46 -13.69 -2.45
C SER A 245 6.39 -14.89 -2.62
N ALA A 246 5.92 -16.08 -2.22
CA ALA A 246 6.67 -17.32 -2.34
C ALA A 246 7.56 -17.20 -3.57
N GLN A 247 8.89 -17.16 -3.36
CA GLN A 247 9.82 -17.02 -4.46
C GLN A 247 9.42 -18.14 -5.41
N GLN A 248 8.79 -17.78 -6.51
CA GLN A 248 8.54 -18.70 -7.61
C GLN A 248 9.94 -18.98 -8.17
N PHE A 249 10.56 -20.05 -7.65
CA PHE A 249 11.72 -20.60 -8.30
C PHE A 249 11.30 -20.87 -9.76
N ASP A 250 12.15 -20.49 -10.68
CA ASP A 250 11.92 -20.80 -12.08
C ASP A 250 11.55 -22.29 -12.16
N PRO A 251 10.40 -22.66 -12.77
CA PRO A 251 9.96 -24.06 -12.87
C PRO A 251 11.04 -25.00 -13.43
N ILE A 252 11.99 -24.46 -14.16
CA ILE A 252 13.17 -25.16 -14.68
C ILE A 252 14.05 -25.70 -13.55
N LEU A 253 14.21 -24.99 -12.44
CA LEU A 253 15.10 -25.39 -11.33
C LEU A 253 14.54 -26.58 -10.54
N LEU A 254 13.23 -26.76 -10.56
CA LEU A 254 12.53 -27.87 -9.88
C LEU A 254 12.50 -29.16 -10.73
N ARG A 255 13.01 -29.11 -11.96
CA ARG A 255 13.07 -30.29 -12.83
C ARG A 255 14.23 -31.20 -12.46
N PRO A 256 14.05 -32.52 -12.61
CA PRO A 256 15.13 -33.48 -12.37
C PRO A 256 16.25 -33.32 -13.40
N VAL A 257 17.48 -33.64 -12.98
CA VAL A 257 18.68 -33.53 -13.81
C VAL A 257 18.58 -34.46 -15.05
N ASP A 258 17.76 -35.48 -15.00
CA ASP A 258 17.51 -36.41 -16.14
C ASP A 258 16.91 -35.70 -17.36
N GLU A 259 16.19 -34.58 -17.17
CA GLU A 259 15.60 -33.80 -18.27
C GLU A 259 16.62 -32.89 -19.00
N LEU A 260 17.87 -32.83 -18.53
CA LEU A 260 18.95 -32.08 -19.19
C LEU A 260 19.54 -32.80 -20.41
N GLU A 261 19.01 -33.97 -20.78
CA GLU A 261 19.52 -34.78 -21.94
C GLU A 261 21.04 -35.04 -21.88
N LEU A 262 21.56 -35.18 -20.67
CA LEU A 262 22.98 -35.52 -20.45
C LEU A 262 23.24 -37.00 -20.79
N THR A 263 24.51 -37.31 -21.07
CA THR A 263 24.88 -38.72 -21.20
C THR A 263 24.55 -39.51 -19.92
N VAL A 264 24.12 -40.78 -20.09
CA VAL A 264 23.77 -41.66 -18.95
C VAL A 264 24.86 -41.72 -17.89
N ARG A 265 26.12 -41.61 -18.31
CA ARG A 265 27.27 -41.62 -17.43
C ARG A 265 27.31 -40.33 -16.59
N SER A 266 27.09 -39.16 -17.20
CA SER A 266 27.05 -37.88 -16.51
C SER A 266 25.91 -37.79 -15.51
N ALA A 267 24.71 -38.26 -15.92
CA ALA A 267 23.53 -38.29 -15.03
C ALA A 267 23.73 -39.19 -13.80
N ASN A 268 24.31 -40.37 -14.00
CA ASN A 268 24.60 -41.30 -12.89
C ASN A 268 25.66 -40.75 -11.92
N CYS A 269 26.66 -40.05 -12.41
CA CYS A 269 27.67 -39.39 -11.55
C CYS A 269 27.05 -38.27 -10.69
N LEU A 270 26.14 -37.49 -11.23
CA LEU A 270 25.44 -36.43 -10.49
C LEU A 270 24.51 -37.01 -9.42
N LYS A 271 23.77 -38.08 -9.73
CA LYS A 271 22.93 -38.80 -8.75
C LYS A 271 23.72 -39.41 -7.60
N ALA A 272 24.91 -39.93 -7.89
CA ALA A 272 25.81 -40.49 -6.85
C ALA A 272 26.25 -39.45 -5.84
N GLU A 273 26.26 -38.15 -6.23
CA GLU A 273 26.58 -37.03 -5.36
C GLU A 273 25.33 -36.33 -4.78
N ASN A 274 24.17 -37.00 -4.81
CA ASN A 274 22.89 -36.50 -4.33
C ASN A 274 22.41 -35.21 -5.04
N ILE A 275 22.80 -35.02 -6.32
CA ILE A 275 22.35 -33.92 -7.17
C ILE A 275 21.19 -34.46 -8.03
N TYR A 276 19.95 -34.23 -7.61
CA TYR A 276 18.75 -34.75 -8.28
C TYR A 276 18.04 -33.71 -9.13
N TYR A 277 18.15 -32.43 -8.78
CA TYR A 277 17.44 -31.34 -9.42
C TYR A 277 18.41 -30.34 -10.07
N ILE A 278 17.94 -29.64 -11.09
CA ILE A 278 18.73 -28.61 -11.78
C ILE A 278 19.16 -27.51 -10.78
N GLY A 279 18.31 -27.16 -9.81
CA GLY A 279 18.63 -26.23 -8.75
C GLY A 279 19.76 -26.67 -7.81
N ASP A 280 19.96 -28.00 -7.59
CA ASP A 280 21.12 -28.53 -6.85
C ASP A 280 22.40 -28.41 -7.67
N LEU A 281 22.28 -28.64 -8.98
CA LEU A 281 23.40 -28.63 -9.91
C LEU A 281 24.02 -27.24 -10.08
N ILE A 282 23.21 -26.21 -10.29
CA ILE A 282 23.70 -24.84 -10.52
C ILE A 282 24.37 -24.23 -9.30
N GLN A 283 24.09 -24.70 -8.09
CA GLN A 283 24.79 -24.24 -6.88
C GLN A 283 26.19 -24.81 -6.71
N ARG A 284 26.54 -25.89 -7.44
CA ARG A 284 27.87 -26.46 -7.42
C ARG A 284 28.83 -25.65 -8.30
N THR A 285 30.03 -25.50 -7.79
CA THR A 285 31.11 -24.88 -8.56
C THR A 285 31.79 -25.91 -9.49
N GLU A 286 32.44 -25.44 -10.56
CA GLU A 286 33.19 -26.31 -11.47
C GLU A 286 34.25 -27.15 -10.74
N ASN A 287 34.91 -26.55 -9.75
CA ASN A 287 35.95 -27.23 -8.97
C ASN A 287 35.40 -28.34 -8.08
N GLU A 288 34.16 -28.21 -7.60
CA GLU A 288 33.46 -29.23 -6.83
C GLU A 288 33.09 -30.40 -7.72
N LEU A 289 32.51 -30.10 -8.90
CA LEU A 289 32.13 -31.13 -9.86
C LEU A 289 33.30 -31.91 -10.42
N LEU A 290 34.50 -31.27 -10.60
CA LEU A 290 35.73 -31.96 -11.00
C LEU A 290 36.32 -32.89 -9.92
N LYS A 291 35.97 -32.68 -8.65
CA LYS A 291 36.37 -33.57 -7.54
C LYS A 291 35.49 -34.82 -7.45
N THR A 292 34.33 -34.83 -8.13
CA THR A 292 33.44 -35.99 -8.16
C THR A 292 34.09 -37.15 -8.89
N PRO A 293 34.15 -38.33 -8.29
CA PRO A 293 34.72 -39.52 -8.95
C PRO A 293 33.91 -39.85 -10.22
N ASN A 294 34.65 -40.16 -11.29
CA ASN A 294 34.12 -40.50 -12.61
C ASN A 294 33.49 -39.36 -13.44
N LEU A 295 33.48 -38.12 -13.00
CA LEU A 295 33.06 -36.97 -13.80
C LEU A 295 34.32 -36.34 -14.47
N GLY A 296 34.46 -36.50 -15.78
CA GLY A 296 35.59 -35.98 -16.55
C GLY A 296 35.33 -34.55 -17.09
N ARG A 297 36.43 -33.88 -17.56
CA ARG A 297 36.30 -32.56 -18.20
C ARG A 297 35.35 -32.52 -19.40
N LYS A 298 35.20 -33.62 -20.15
CA LYS A 298 34.24 -33.71 -21.25
C LYS A 298 32.81 -33.62 -20.76
N SER A 299 32.47 -34.37 -19.70
CA SER A 299 31.13 -34.33 -19.09
C SER A 299 30.82 -32.98 -18.44
N LEU A 300 31.84 -32.29 -17.88
CA LEU A 300 31.66 -30.97 -17.34
C LEU A 300 31.33 -29.93 -18.44
N ASN A 301 31.99 -30.02 -19.60
CA ASN A 301 31.72 -29.14 -20.73
C ASN A 301 30.30 -29.38 -21.29
N GLU A 302 29.89 -30.63 -21.40
CA GLU A 302 28.52 -31.01 -21.79
C GLU A 302 27.47 -30.40 -20.85
N ILE A 303 27.68 -30.51 -19.53
CA ILE A 303 26.80 -29.91 -18.51
C ILE A 303 26.75 -28.39 -18.69
N LYS A 304 27.88 -27.72 -18.90
CA LYS A 304 27.94 -26.26 -19.11
C LYS A 304 27.20 -25.83 -20.37
N GLU A 305 27.38 -26.53 -21.49
CA GLU A 305 26.68 -26.21 -22.75
C GLU A 305 25.17 -26.34 -22.61
N VAL A 306 24.71 -27.42 -21.96
CA VAL A 306 23.28 -27.64 -21.73
C VAL A 306 22.69 -26.61 -20.75
N LEU A 307 23.41 -26.25 -19.70
CA LEU A 307 22.97 -25.17 -18.79
C LEU A 307 22.95 -23.81 -19.47
N ALA A 308 23.97 -23.49 -20.26
CA ALA A 308 24.08 -22.22 -21.01
C ALA A 308 22.96 -22.06 -22.05
N SER A 309 22.56 -23.15 -22.74
CA SER A 309 21.43 -23.15 -23.67
C SER A 309 20.09 -22.79 -23.00
N ARG A 310 20.00 -23.01 -21.69
CA ARG A 310 18.84 -22.67 -20.87
C ARG A 310 19.02 -21.39 -20.02
N GLY A 311 20.10 -20.62 -20.26
CA GLY A 311 20.40 -19.38 -19.57
C GLY A 311 20.89 -19.54 -18.11
N LEU A 312 21.35 -20.75 -17.74
CA LEU A 312 21.83 -21.09 -16.40
C LEU A 312 23.36 -21.22 -16.39
N THR A 313 23.98 -20.93 -15.24
CA THR A 313 25.43 -21.08 -15.04
C THR A 313 25.73 -21.78 -13.72
N LEU A 314 26.87 -22.48 -13.67
CA LEU A 314 27.35 -23.12 -12.45
C LEU A 314 27.84 -22.06 -11.45
N GLY A 315 27.67 -22.35 -10.14
CA GLY A 315 28.10 -21.44 -9.06
C GLY A 315 27.06 -20.37 -8.69
N MET A 316 25.82 -20.45 -9.22
CA MET A 316 24.72 -19.56 -8.81
C MET A 316 24.29 -19.89 -7.38
N LYS A 317 24.21 -18.87 -6.52
CA LYS A 317 23.66 -19.04 -5.16
C LYS A 317 22.15 -18.82 -5.18
N LEU A 318 21.39 -19.82 -4.78
CA LEU A 318 19.96 -19.73 -4.56
C LEU A 318 19.71 -19.55 -3.06
N GLU A 319 19.07 -18.43 -2.69
CA GLU A 319 18.62 -18.23 -1.32
C GLU A 319 17.42 -19.14 -1.06
N SER A 320 17.43 -19.90 0.05
CA SER A 320 16.34 -20.80 0.46
C SER A 320 16.11 -22.06 -0.40
N TRP A 321 17.16 -22.62 -1.01
CA TRP A 321 17.11 -23.92 -1.67
C TRP A 321 17.49 -25.07 -0.70
N PRO A 322 16.80 -26.23 -0.72
CA PRO A 322 15.63 -26.61 -1.51
C PRO A 322 14.31 -26.08 -0.94
N PRO A 323 13.29 -25.86 -1.80
CA PRO A 323 11.96 -25.46 -1.34
C PRO A 323 11.30 -26.54 -0.48
N ALA A 324 10.51 -26.14 0.50
CA ALA A 324 9.77 -27.05 1.36
C ALA A 324 8.79 -27.90 0.53
N GLY A 325 8.96 -29.23 0.57
CA GLY A 325 8.14 -30.18 -0.19
C GLY A 325 8.84 -30.86 -1.37
N LEU A 326 10.12 -30.55 -1.63
CA LEU A 326 10.88 -31.28 -2.66
C LEU A 326 11.31 -32.66 -2.11
N GLU A 327 10.68 -33.74 -2.59
CA GLU A 327 11.07 -35.10 -2.21
C GLU A 327 12.42 -35.47 -2.85
N ARG A 328 13.43 -35.70 -2.02
CA ARG A 328 14.68 -36.33 -2.45
C ARG A 328 14.46 -37.84 -2.51
N ARG A 329 14.21 -38.37 -3.73
CA ARG A 329 14.16 -39.81 -3.99
C ARG A 329 15.51 -40.31 -4.46
#